data_7e16b1a236897ca56dd22ebaf35c2904
#
_entry.id   7e16b1a236897ca56dd22ebaf35c2904
#
_cell.length_a   1.000
_cell.length_b   1.000
_cell.length_c   1.000
_cell.angle_alpha   90.00
_cell.angle_beta   90.00
_cell.angle_gamma   90.00
#
_symmetry.space_group_name_H-M   'P 1'
#
loop_
_entity.id
_entity.type
_entity.pdbx_description
1 polymer ?
#
loop_
_entity_poly.entity_id
_entity_poly.type
_entity_poly.pdbx_seq_one_letter_code
_entity_poly.pdbx_strand_id
1 'polypeptide(L)'
;MADGVRGDDVLTRNVLVPLLDRFAVLLVALASGGLAFSLFAPVDDSQARTQTSAPAPTARPAAVRTAGVGANLAAAASEGRVVQVGVFGDSFGDGIWWAIDQQLDEDGIRVHRLSRAATGFTSYQNVNLLDDIRAKLDRQPLDIAVISFGANDTQGIMADGRATEYMSETWQRIIGERVDAIVTLLRARGVQVYWVGLPRMRSGRYDEKAQRMNAFFAQRMRRQGVAFIDTVATTQDAQGRFTQALRNPETGRPVSARTSDGIHMTMHGYKILASGLSQRIRTSIAAARRQAGRPEERQAASPRAGAVGSRG
;
A
#
# COMPACT_ATOMS: atom_id res chain seq x y z
N MET A 1 24.45 68.21 -9.04
CA MET A 1 23.05 67.79 -8.83
C MET A 1 23.03 66.37 -9.33
N ALA A 2 23.30 65.37 -8.52
CA ALA A 2 22.50 64.65 -7.55
C ALA A 2 21.32 64.00 -8.27
N ASP A 3 21.32 62.69 -8.43
CA ASP A 3 20.68 61.78 -7.51
C ASP A 3 21.01 60.32 -7.86
N GLY A 4 21.52 59.60 -6.87
CA GLY A 4 21.71 58.18 -6.92
C GLY A 4 20.38 57.48 -6.52
N VAL A 5 20.03 56.40 -7.19
CA VAL A 5 19.03 55.43 -6.70
C VAL A 5 19.69 54.09 -6.49
N ARG A 6 19.68 53.69 -5.20
CA ARG A 6 20.06 52.37 -4.69
C ARG A 6 19.14 51.30 -5.28
N GLY A 7 19.70 50.28 -5.89
CA GLY A 7 19.05 49.04 -6.19
C GLY A 7 19.73 47.91 -5.44
N ASP A 8 19.23 47.57 -4.29
CA ASP A 8 19.51 46.33 -3.58
C ASP A 8 18.39 46.11 -2.59
N ASP A 9 17.45 45.19 -2.93
CA ASP A 9 16.56 44.52 -1.96
C ASP A 9 15.44 43.71 -2.60
N VAL A 10 15.71 42.83 -3.60
CA VAL A 10 14.67 41.94 -4.15
C VAL A 10 15.10 40.45 -4.25
N LEU A 11 16.29 40.08 -3.82
CA LEU A 11 16.78 38.69 -4.03
C LEU A 11 16.88 37.80 -2.78
N THR A 12 16.34 38.20 -1.62
CA THR A 12 16.49 37.42 -0.38
C THR A 12 15.18 36.90 0.22
N ARG A 13 14.05 36.99 -0.47
CA ARG A 13 12.75 36.60 0.11
C ARG A 13 12.13 35.30 -0.43
N ASN A 14 12.68 34.66 -1.45
CA ASN A 14 12.04 33.52 -2.10
C ASN A 14 12.73 32.15 -1.93
N VAL A 15 13.74 32.01 -1.09
CA VAL A 15 14.48 30.73 -0.95
C VAL A 15 14.38 30.11 0.45
N LEU A 16 13.84 30.80 1.46
CA LEU A 16 13.85 30.32 2.85
C LEU A 16 12.51 29.77 3.38
N VAL A 17 11.42 29.84 2.64
CA VAL A 17 10.09 29.41 3.12
C VAL A 17 9.78 27.92 2.88
N PRO A 18 10.35 27.18 1.91
CA PRO A 18 9.99 25.77 1.74
C PRO A 18 10.76 24.78 2.62
N LEU A 19 11.72 25.21 3.45
CA LEU A 19 12.55 24.27 4.25
C LEU A 19 12.07 24.09 5.70
N LEU A 20 11.17 24.90 6.20
CA LEU A 20 10.70 24.84 7.60
C LEU A 20 9.41 24.03 7.81
N ASP A 21 8.72 23.63 6.74
CA ASP A 21 7.46 22.88 6.83
C ASP A 21 7.64 21.35 6.87
N ARG A 22 8.89 20.86 6.93
CA ARG A 22 9.21 19.42 6.93
C ARG A 22 9.61 18.85 8.30
N PHE A 23 9.59 19.62 9.39
CA PHE A 23 10.04 19.15 10.71
C PHE A 23 9.02 19.18 11.84
N ALA A 24 7.74 19.45 11.56
CA ALA A 24 6.71 19.61 12.59
C ALA A 24 5.76 18.42 12.78
N VAL A 25 6.19 17.17 12.54
CA VAL A 25 5.35 15.97 12.83
C VAL A 25 6.17 14.93 13.59
N LEU A 26 6.70 15.30 14.76
CA LEU A 26 7.38 14.29 15.59
C LEU A 26 7.43 14.68 17.07
N LEU A 27 6.28 14.96 17.68
CA LEU A 27 6.20 15.12 19.15
C LEU A 27 4.76 14.99 19.69
N VAL A 28 4.10 13.83 19.49
CA VAL A 28 2.99 13.40 20.38
C VAL A 28 2.99 11.88 20.46
N ALA A 29 3.88 11.29 21.23
CA ALA A 29 3.74 9.91 21.69
C ALA A 29 4.71 9.58 22.82
N LEU A 30 4.74 10.39 23.90
CA LEU A 30 5.42 10.01 25.14
C LEU A 30 4.73 10.67 26.33
N ALA A 31 3.63 10.12 26.79
CA ALA A 31 3.15 10.25 28.17
C ALA A 31 2.02 9.27 28.41
N SER A 32 2.35 8.12 28.97
CA SER A 32 1.56 7.37 29.96
C SER A 32 2.21 6.00 30.18
N GLY A 33 3.23 5.98 31.05
CA GLY A 33 3.80 4.78 31.63
C GLY A 33 3.38 4.70 33.08
N GLY A 34 2.37 3.94 33.39
CA GLY A 34 1.96 3.57 34.75
C GLY A 34 2.55 2.22 35.14
N LEU A 35 3.28 2.18 36.25
CA LEU A 35 3.83 0.99 36.89
C LEU A 35 2.73 0.00 37.28
N ALA A 36 2.96 -1.29 37.05
CA ALA A 36 2.39 -2.36 37.83
C ALA A 36 3.43 -3.48 37.99
N PHE A 37 3.97 -3.62 39.17
CA PHE A 37 4.70 -4.78 39.68
C PHE A 37 3.71 -5.92 39.89
N SER A 38 4.02 -7.11 39.42
CA SER A 38 3.39 -8.35 39.85
C SER A 38 4.38 -9.49 39.96
N LEU A 39 4.36 -10.08 41.11
CA LEU A 39 5.18 -11.10 41.70
C LEU A 39 5.27 -12.39 40.86
N PHE A 40 6.49 -12.93 40.82
CA PHE A 40 6.82 -14.26 40.31
C PHE A 40 6.45 -15.32 41.38
N ALA A 41 5.77 -16.39 40.93
CA ALA A 41 5.76 -17.68 41.58
C ALA A 41 6.31 -18.75 40.60
N PRO A 42 7.14 -19.70 41.07
CA PRO A 42 7.73 -20.70 40.20
C PRO A 42 6.73 -21.83 39.89
N VAL A 43 6.70 -22.28 38.66
CA VAL A 43 5.95 -23.48 38.24
C VAL A 43 6.92 -24.62 37.97
N ASP A 44 6.60 -25.71 38.55
CA ASP A 44 7.28 -27.01 38.65
C ASP A 44 7.39 -27.70 37.28
N ASP A 45 8.57 -28.27 37.04
CA ASP A 45 8.99 -28.90 35.79
C ASP A 45 8.84 -30.41 35.94
N SER A 46 7.79 -31.02 35.41
CA SER A 46 7.78 -32.46 35.19
C SER A 46 6.73 -32.94 34.19
N GLN A 47 7.23 -33.52 33.13
CA GLN A 47 6.64 -34.45 32.15
C GLN A 47 6.77 -34.04 30.68
N ALA A 48 7.95 -34.13 30.14
CA ALA A 48 8.17 -34.22 28.70
C ALA A 48 7.84 -35.64 28.21
N ARG A 49 6.71 -35.81 27.54
CA ARG A 49 6.47 -36.98 26.67
C ARG A 49 6.83 -36.63 25.23
N THR A 50 7.92 -37.23 24.78
CA THR A 50 8.37 -37.23 23.38
C THR A 50 7.30 -37.87 22.50
N GLN A 51 6.56 -37.10 21.72
CA GLN A 51 5.81 -37.61 20.58
C GLN A 51 6.56 -37.21 19.31
N THR A 52 7.16 -38.20 18.66
CA THR A 52 7.76 -38.09 17.34
C THR A 52 6.61 -37.96 16.32
N SER A 53 6.32 -36.75 15.89
CA SER A 53 5.38 -36.51 14.79
C SER A 53 6.12 -36.59 13.46
N ALA A 54 5.60 -37.41 12.55
CA ALA A 54 6.04 -37.48 11.16
C ALA A 54 5.88 -36.12 10.47
N PRO A 55 6.76 -35.77 9.50
CA PRO A 55 6.64 -34.49 8.79
C PRO A 55 5.35 -34.45 7.97
N ALA A 56 4.54 -33.41 8.21
CA ALA A 56 3.35 -33.13 7.43
C ALA A 56 3.75 -32.86 5.97
N PRO A 57 2.93 -33.30 4.98
CA PRO A 57 3.22 -33.06 3.58
C PRO A 57 3.24 -31.54 3.32
N THR A 58 4.32 -31.07 2.70
CA THR A 58 4.46 -29.68 2.24
C THR A 58 3.31 -29.34 1.31
N ALA A 59 2.39 -28.53 1.79
CA ALA A 59 1.31 -27.99 0.99
C ALA A 59 1.91 -27.18 -0.16
N ARG A 60 1.68 -27.65 -1.38
CA ARG A 60 1.98 -26.94 -2.62
C ARG A 60 1.34 -25.55 -2.52
N PRO A 61 2.07 -24.44 -2.79
CA PRO A 61 1.45 -23.13 -2.76
C PRO A 61 0.24 -23.14 -3.69
N ALA A 62 -0.94 -22.85 -3.17
CA ALA A 62 -2.13 -22.69 -3.97
C ALA A 62 -1.84 -21.63 -5.02
N ALA A 63 -2.01 -21.98 -6.30
CA ALA A 63 -1.83 -21.07 -7.40
C ALA A 63 -2.67 -19.82 -7.14
N VAL A 64 -2.01 -18.67 -6.95
CA VAL A 64 -2.65 -17.37 -6.84
C VAL A 64 -3.42 -17.19 -8.14
N ARG A 65 -4.75 -17.31 -8.08
CA ARG A 65 -5.60 -16.94 -9.21
C ARG A 65 -5.27 -15.47 -9.49
N THR A 66 -4.56 -15.21 -10.58
CA THR A 66 -4.31 -13.86 -11.04
C THR A 66 -5.67 -13.19 -11.21
N ALA A 67 -5.92 -12.15 -10.43
CA ALA A 67 -7.08 -11.31 -10.67
C ALA A 67 -7.03 -10.89 -12.14
N GLY A 68 -8.14 -11.06 -12.87
CA GLY A 68 -8.22 -10.65 -14.27
C GLY A 68 -7.83 -9.18 -14.43
N VAL A 69 -7.38 -8.80 -15.61
CA VAL A 69 -7.06 -7.40 -15.95
C VAL A 69 -8.28 -6.53 -15.66
N GLY A 70 -8.08 -5.41 -14.95
CA GLY A 70 -9.15 -4.45 -14.66
C GLY A 70 -9.75 -3.86 -15.94
N ALA A 71 -11.04 -3.53 -15.92
CA ALA A 71 -11.76 -3.06 -17.11
C ALA A 71 -11.11 -1.78 -17.72
N ASN A 72 -10.72 -0.83 -16.86
CA ASN A 72 -10.08 0.41 -17.33
C ASN A 72 -8.71 0.13 -17.95
N LEU A 73 -7.92 -0.77 -17.35
CA LEU A 73 -6.62 -1.15 -17.90
C LEU A 73 -6.76 -1.85 -19.26
N ALA A 74 -7.77 -2.70 -19.42
CA ALA A 74 -8.08 -3.33 -20.70
C ALA A 74 -8.49 -2.29 -21.76
N ALA A 75 -9.33 -1.32 -21.37
CA ALA A 75 -9.71 -0.20 -22.22
C ALA A 75 -8.49 0.66 -22.63
N ALA A 76 -7.64 1.03 -21.64
CA ALA A 76 -6.41 1.77 -21.91
C ALA A 76 -5.51 1.08 -22.92
N ALA A 77 -5.36 -0.25 -22.78
CA ALA A 77 -4.56 -1.06 -23.69
C ALA A 77 -5.15 -1.11 -25.10
N SER A 78 -6.50 -1.23 -25.22
CA SER A 78 -7.17 -1.29 -26.53
C SER A 78 -7.22 0.05 -27.26
N GLU A 79 -7.21 1.14 -26.52
CA GLU A 79 -7.23 2.52 -27.03
C GLU A 79 -5.81 3.07 -27.28
N GLY A 80 -4.77 2.36 -26.82
CA GLY A 80 -3.38 2.81 -26.92
C GLY A 80 -3.08 4.05 -26.07
N ARG A 81 -3.90 4.34 -25.05
CA ARG A 81 -3.73 5.52 -24.20
C ARG A 81 -2.74 5.30 -23.06
N VAL A 82 -2.28 6.40 -22.50
CA VAL A 82 -1.42 6.41 -21.30
C VAL A 82 -2.16 5.78 -20.11
N VAL A 83 -1.54 4.78 -19.48
CA VAL A 83 -2.07 4.11 -18.28
C VAL A 83 -1.91 5.02 -17.06
N GLN A 84 -3.01 5.25 -16.34
CA GLN A 84 -3.07 6.10 -15.16
C GLN A 84 -2.98 5.25 -13.89
N VAL A 85 -1.89 5.40 -13.14
CA VAL A 85 -1.64 4.69 -11.88
C VAL A 85 -1.79 5.67 -10.71
N GLY A 86 -2.70 5.44 -9.79
CA GLY A 86 -2.88 6.27 -8.59
C GLY A 86 -2.35 5.57 -7.35
N VAL A 87 -1.61 6.29 -6.49
CA VAL A 87 -1.11 5.77 -5.21
C VAL A 87 -1.81 6.45 -4.06
N PHE A 88 -2.62 5.69 -3.32
CA PHE A 88 -3.29 6.08 -2.10
C PHE A 88 -2.55 5.54 -0.88
N GLY A 89 -2.62 6.26 0.22
CA GLY A 89 -1.99 5.81 1.44
C GLY A 89 -1.70 6.95 2.42
N ASP A 90 -0.99 6.60 3.46
CA ASP A 90 -0.41 7.52 4.43
C ASP A 90 1.03 7.93 4.00
N SER A 91 1.93 8.14 4.95
CA SER A 91 3.35 8.44 4.66
C SER A 91 4.08 7.31 3.92
N PHE A 92 3.66 6.04 4.12
CA PHE A 92 4.17 4.93 3.31
C PHE A 92 3.68 5.02 1.86
N GLY A 93 2.42 5.42 1.65
CA GLY A 93 1.90 5.70 0.31
C GLY A 93 2.71 6.76 -0.43
N ASP A 94 3.15 7.81 0.26
CA ASP A 94 4.02 8.84 -0.31
C ASP A 94 5.36 8.27 -0.80
N GLY A 95 6.00 7.45 0.03
CA GLY A 95 7.27 6.83 -0.33
C GLY A 95 7.15 5.81 -1.46
N ILE A 96 6.07 5.03 -1.46
CA ILE A 96 5.76 4.08 -2.53
C ILE A 96 5.46 4.82 -3.83
N TRP A 97 4.64 5.90 -3.78
CA TRP A 97 4.40 6.74 -4.96
C TRP A 97 5.70 7.19 -5.58
N TRP A 98 6.58 7.80 -4.81
CA TRP A 98 7.87 8.28 -5.31
C TRP A 98 8.69 7.15 -5.94
N ALA A 99 8.73 5.97 -5.31
CA ALA A 99 9.52 4.85 -5.80
C ALA A 99 8.99 4.28 -7.13
N ILE A 100 7.67 4.08 -7.24
CA ILE A 100 7.09 3.55 -8.48
C ILE A 100 7.05 4.59 -9.61
N ASP A 101 6.92 5.88 -9.29
CA ASP A 101 7.06 6.97 -10.27
C ASP A 101 8.43 6.90 -10.94
N GLN A 102 9.51 6.78 -10.15
CA GLN A 102 10.87 6.62 -10.65
C GLN A 102 11.12 5.28 -11.38
N GLN A 103 10.41 4.23 -11.02
CA GLN A 103 10.58 2.90 -11.61
C GLN A 103 9.71 2.66 -12.84
N LEU A 104 8.58 3.37 -12.96
CA LEU A 104 7.65 3.30 -14.08
C LEU A 104 7.72 4.54 -14.97
N ASP A 105 8.83 5.28 -14.92
CA ASP A 105 9.11 6.42 -15.81
C ASP A 105 9.39 5.90 -17.24
N GLU A 106 8.31 5.52 -17.89
CA GLU A 106 8.27 4.96 -19.24
C GLU A 106 7.17 5.65 -20.04
N ASP A 107 7.36 5.79 -21.33
CA ASP A 107 6.32 6.25 -22.22
C ASP A 107 5.07 5.38 -22.12
N GLY A 108 3.94 6.02 -21.88
CA GLY A 108 2.64 5.35 -21.77
C GLY A 108 2.22 4.92 -20.36
N ILE A 109 2.95 5.34 -19.31
CA ILE A 109 2.52 5.21 -17.90
C ILE A 109 2.64 6.56 -17.20
N ARG A 110 1.64 6.93 -16.39
CA ARG A 110 1.68 8.11 -15.54
C ARG A 110 1.27 7.75 -14.11
N VAL A 111 2.10 8.15 -13.14
CA VAL A 111 1.88 7.85 -11.73
C VAL A 111 1.42 9.10 -10.97
N HIS A 112 0.28 9.00 -10.27
CA HIS A 112 -0.33 10.10 -9.53
C HIS A 112 -0.15 9.91 -8.03
N ARG A 113 0.33 10.96 -7.34
CA ARG A 113 0.35 11.03 -5.88
C ARG A 113 -1.03 11.38 -5.37
N LEU A 114 -1.72 10.39 -4.77
CA LEU A 114 -3.04 10.54 -4.16
C LEU A 114 -3.01 10.19 -2.66
N SER A 115 -1.81 9.93 -2.12
CA SER A 115 -1.54 9.69 -0.71
C SER A 115 -1.66 10.98 0.11
N ARG A 116 -1.91 10.79 1.42
CA ARG A 116 -1.98 11.88 2.40
C ARG A 116 -1.34 11.41 3.71
N ALA A 117 -0.22 12.01 4.09
CA ALA A 117 0.47 11.69 5.33
C ALA A 117 -0.46 11.85 6.56
N ALA A 118 -0.16 11.11 7.63
CA ALA A 118 -0.88 11.13 8.90
C ALA A 118 -2.39 10.77 8.80
N THR A 119 -2.80 10.06 7.74
CA THR A 119 -4.17 9.51 7.61
C THR A 119 -4.19 8.02 7.93
N GLY A 120 -5.38 7.49 8.19
CA GLY A 120 -5.59 6.07 8.49
C GLY A 120 -7.06 5.77 8.73
N PHE A 121 -7.38 4.50 8.80
CA PHE A 121 -8.74 4.01 9.05
C PHE A 121 -9.20 4.28 10.49
N THR A 122 -8.29 4.35 11.45
CA THR A 122 -8.61 4.67 12.86
C THR A 122 -8.89 6.15 13.07
N SER A 123 -8.37 7.02 12.22
CA SER A 123 -8.56 8.47 12.24
C SER A 123 -9.68 8.94 11.30
N TYR A 124 -10.67 8.09 11.04
CA TYR A 124 -11.72 8.30 10.03
C TYR A 124 -12.60 9.54 10.28
N GLN A 125 -12.71 9.98 11.53
CA GLN A 125 -13.42 11.21 11.88
C GLN A 125 -12.70 12.46 11.36
N ASN A 126 -11.37 12.41 11.27
CA ASN A 126 -10.58 13.52 10.75
C ASN A 126 -10.58 13.56 9.22
N VAL A 127 -10.55 12.39 8.59
CA VAL A 127 -10.59 12.22 7.13
C VAL A 127 -11.40 10.96 6.82
N ASN A 128 -12.57 11.14 6.22
CA ASN A 128 -13.30 10.03 5.65
C ASN A 128 -12.57 9.57 4.38
N LEU A 129 -11.79 8.50 4.49
CA LEU A 129 -10.96 7.99 3.40
C LEU A 129 -11.79 7.56 2.18
N LEU A 130 -13.00 7.04 2.38
CA LEU A 130 -13.89 6.64 1.28
C LEU A 130 -14.32 7.85 0.44
N ASP A 131 -14.72 8.94 1.10
CA ASP A 131 -15.16 10.17 0.42
C ASP A 131 -13.98 10.90 -0.21
N ASP A 132 -12.81 10.92 0.46
CA ASP A 132 -11.58 11.49 -0.09
C ASP A 132 -11.13 10.73 -1.36
N ILE A 133 -11.15 9.40 -1.34
CA ILE A 133 -10.80 8.58 -2.51
C ILE A 133 -11.83 8.76 -3.63
N ARG A 134 -13.14 8.80 -3.31
CA ARG A 134 -14.20 9.07 -4.30
C ARG A 134 -13.97 10.41 -5.00
N ALA A 135 -13.76 11.48 -4.24
CA ALA A 135 -13.52 12.80 -4.78
C ALA A 135 -12.24 12.89 -5.64
N LYS A 136 -11.21 12.11 -5.30
CA LYS A 136 -9.99 12.01 -6.12
C LYS A 136 -10.24 11.26 -7.43
N LEU A 137 -10.99 10.15 -7.39
CA LEU A 137 -11.37 9.38 -8.58
C LEU A 137 -12.27 10.17 -9.54
N ASP A 138 -13.15 11.02 -9.02
CA ASP A 138 -14.02 11.87 -9.83
C ASP A 138 -13.23 12.94 -10.60
N ARG A 139 -12.09 13.39 -10.05
CA ARG A 139 -11.19 14.35 -10.71
C ARG A 139 -10.13 13.70 -11.59
N GLN A 140 -9.69 12.50 -11.21
CA GLN A 140 -8.60 11.77 -11.86
C GLN A 140 -8.99 10.31 -12.05
N PRO A 141 -9.58 9.95 -13.20
CA PRO A 141 -9.82 8.54 -13.54
C PRO A 141 -8.54 7.72 -13.56
N LEU A 142 -8.60 6.52 -13.02
CA LEU A 142 -7.45 5.63 -12.89
C LEU A 142 -7.70 4.28 -13.57
N ASP A 143 -6.62 3.67 -14.02
CA ASP A 143 -6.59 2.29 -14.52
C ASP A 143 -6.11 1.32 -13.44
N ILE A 144 -5.16 1.77 -12.64
CA ILE A 144 -4.56 1.01 -11.55
C ILE A 144 -4.54 1.87 -10.28
N ALA A 145 -4.90 1.27 -9.14
CA ALA A 145 -4.75 1.85 -7.81
C ALA A 145 -3.79 1.00 -6.97
N VAL A 146 -2.83 1.67 -6.35
CA VAL A 146 -1.94 1.13 -5.32
C VAL A 146 -2.36 1.71 -3.98
N ILE A 147 -2.59 0.85 -2.99
CA ILE A 147 -3.05 1.25 -1.66
C ILE A 147 -2.03 0.82 -0.62
N SER A 148 -1.61 1.74 0.25
CA SER A 148 -0.72 1.46 1.38
C SER A 148 -1.13 2.28 2.60
N PHE A 149 -1.89 1.64 3.50
CA PHE A 149 -2.29 2.15 4.80
C PHE A 149 -1.94 1.17 5.90
N GLY A 150 -2.06 1.60 7.15
CA GLY A 150 -2.01 0.75 8.32
C GLY A 150 -0.94 1.14 9.33
N ALA A 151 0.07 1.91 8.94
CA ALA A 151 1.09 2.37 9.88
C ALA A 151 0.49 3.23 11.01
N ASN A 152 -0.51 4.04 10.72
CA ASN A 152 -1.21 4.87 11.68
C ASN A 152 -2.38 4.15 12.37
N ASP A 153 -2.66 2.90 12.03
CA ASP A 153 -3.86 2.18 12.46
C ASP A 153 -3.61 1.13 13.54
N THR A 154 -2.41 1.11 14.13
CA THR A 154 -2.01 0.13 15.17
C THR A 154 -2.53 0.46 16.57
N GLN A 155 -3.69 1.10 16.65
CA GLN A 155 -4.35 1.56 17.87
C GLN A 155 -5.84 1.19 17.88
N GLY A 156 -6.46 1.32 19.08
CA GLY A 156 -7.92 1.19 19.22
C GLY A 156 -8.67 2.34 18.57
N ILE A 157 -9.99 2.22 18.53
CA ILE A 157 -10.91 3.27 18.06
C ILE A 157 -12.03 3.52 19.05
N MET A 158 -12.68 4.67 18.94
CA MET A 158 -13.98 4.90 19.58
C MET A 158 -15.10 4.36 18.67
N ALA A 159 -15.96 3.52 19.20
CA ALA A 159 -17.14 2.99 18.53
C ALA A 159 -18.34 3.08 19.48
N ASP A 160 -19.41 3.73 19.04
CA ASP A 160 -20.65 3.90 19.82
C ASP A 160 -20.41 4.45 21.25
N GLY A 161 -19.50 5.43 21.36
CA GLY A 161 -19.11 6.05 22.63
C GLY A 161 -18.22 5.20 23.54
N ARG A 162 -17.76 4.03 23.07
CA ARG A 162 -16.89 3.12 23.82
C ARG A 162 -15.54 2.94 23.13
N ALA A 163 -14.47 2.86 23.94
CA ALA A 163 -13.15 2.50 23.43
C ALA A 163 -13.13 1.02 23.04
N THR A 164 -12.66 0.71 21.85
CA THR A 164 -12.39 -0.66 21.38
C THR A 164 -10.90 -0.87 21.25
N GLU A 165 -10.43 -2.03 21.65
CA GLU A 165 -9.03 -2.38 21.54
C GLU A 165 -8.64 -2.71 20.09
N TYR A 166 -7.36 -2.48 19.78
CA TYR A 166 -6.75 -2.87 18.51
C TYR A 166 -6.93 -4.36 18.26
N MET A 167 -7.43 -4.71 17.06
CA MET A 167 -7.72 -6.09 16.62
C MET A 167 -8.78 -6.83 17.44
N SER A 168 -9.59 -6.16 18.29
CA SER A 168 -10.83 -6.74 18.83
C SER A 168 -11.83 -7.03 17.68
N GLU A 169 -12.82 -7.87 17.91
CA GLU A 169 -13.84 -8.20 16.90
C GLU A 169 -14.55 -6.94 16.38
N THR A 170 -14.94 -6.02 17.28
CA THR A 170 -15.56 -4.75 16.90
C THR A 170 -14.62 -3.90 16.04
N TRP A 171 -13.35 -3.79 16.43
CA TRP A 171 -12.35 -3.09 15.65
C TRP A 171 -12.20 -3.70 14.25
N GLN A 172 -12.04 -5.03 14.17
CA GLN A 172 -11.89 -5.74 12.88
C GLN A 172 -13.11 -5.59 11.98
N ARG A 173 -14.31 -5.59 12.55
CA ARG A 173 -15.53 -5.35 11.79
C ARG A 173 -15.54 -3.94 11.22
N ILE A 174 -15.36 -2.91 12.05
CA ILE A 174 -15.45 -1.50 11.63
C ILE A 174 -14.35 -1.14 10.62
N ILE A 175 -13.08 -1.46 10.95
CA ILE A 175 -11.97 -1.17 10.04
C ILE A 175 -12.09 -1.99 8.76
N GLY A 176 -12.56 -3.23 8.89
CA GLY A 176 -12.80 -4.10 7.75
C GLY A 176 -13.86 -3.55 6.79
N GLU A 177 -14.98 -3.06 7.30
CA GLU A 177 -16.02 -2.42 6.49
C GLU A 177 -15.48 -1.20 5.73
N ARG A 178 -14.65 -0.38 6.38
CA ARG A 178 -13.99 0.79 5.75
C ARG A 178 -13.03 0.38 4.63
N VAL A 179 -12.22 -0.65 4.85
CA VAL A 179 -11.31 -1.21 3.85
C VAL A 179 -12.08 -1.78 2.66
N ASP A 180 -13.10 -2.59 2.96
CA ASP A 180 -13.90 -3.26 1.91
C ASP A 180 -14.67 -2.26 1.05
N ALA A 181 -15.18 -1.18 1.65
CA ALA A 181 -15.87 -0.11 0.93
C ALA A 181 -14.96 0.59 -0.08
N ILE A 182 -13.69 0.85 0.28
CA ILE A 182 -12.71 1.46 -0.64
C ILE A 182 -12.38 0.52 -1.80
N VAL A 183 -12.12 -0.76 -1.51
CA VAL A 183 -11.82 -1.74 -2.56
C VAL A 183 -13.02 -1.93 -3.50
N THR A 184 -14.22 -1.98 -2.93
CA THR A 184 -15.47 -2.08 -3.70
C THR A 184 -15.68 -0.87 -4.61
N LEU A 185 -15.45 0.34 -4.09
CA LEU A 185 -15.54 1.58 -4.88
C LEU A 185 -14.57 1.55 -6.08
N LEU A 186 -13.31 1.24 -5.84
CA LEU A 186 -12.29 1.19 -6.88
C LEU A 186 -12.62 0.16 -7.96
N ARG A 187 -13.03 -1.03 -7.56
CA ARG A 187 -13.40 -2.10 -8.49
C ARG A 187 -14.68 -1.79 -9.27
N ALA A 188 -15.68 -1.19 -8.62
CA ALA A 188 -16.91 -0.73 -9.29
C ALA A 188 -16.63 0.35 -10.35
N ARG A 189 -15.53 1.10 -10.19
CA ARG A 189 -15.02 2.07 -11.19
C ARG A 189 -14.10 1.42 -12.24
N GLY A 190 -13.97 0.08 -12.29
CA GLY A 190 -13.13 -0.63 -13.25
C GLY A 190 -11.64 -0.60 -12.96
N VAL A 191 -11.22 -0.09 -11.82
CA VAL A 191 -9.81 0.09 -11.44
C VAL A 191 -9.21 -1.22 -10.94
N GLN A 192 -8.04 -1.59 -11.44
CA GLN A 192 -7.25 -2.71 -10.92
C GLN A 192 -6.56 -2.30 -9.62
N VAL A 193 -6.70 -3.11 -8.56
CA VAL A 193 -6.22 -2.74 -7.22
C VAL A 193 -5.05 -3.62 -6.79
N TYR A 194 -4.02 -2.99 -6.22
CA TYR A 194 -2.94 -3.61 -5.47
C TYR A 194 -2.90 -3.06 -4.05
N TRP A 195 -2.82 -3.93 -3.06
CA TRP A 195 -2.64 -3.55 -1.67
C TRP A 195 -1.22 -3.87 -1.22
N VAL A 196 -0.50 -2.88 -0.69
CA VAL A 196 0.89 -3.02 -0.26
C VAL A 196 0.93 -3.10 1.27
N GLY A 197 1.55 -4.16 1.78
CA GLY A 197 1.74 -4.37 3.21
C GLY A 197 2.83 -3.49 3.80
N LEU A 198 2.89 -3.47 5.14
CA LEU A 198 3.90 -2.76 5.91
C LEU A 198 5.19 -3.59 6.01
N PRO A 199 6.37 -2.96 5.96
CA PRO A 199 7.65 -3.63 6.17
C PRO A 199 7.88 -4.03 7.63
N ARG A 200 8.98 -4.71 7.94
CA ARG A 200 9.46 -4.90 9.30
C ARG A 200 9.71 -3.56 9.98
N MET A 201 9.46 -3.47 11.28
CA MET A 201 9.68 -2.27 12.10
C MET A 201 10.75 -2.51 13.16
N ARG A 202 11.49 -1.46 13.56
CA ARG A 202 12.57 -1.59 14.56
C ARG A 202 12.03 -1.94 15.95
N SER A 203 10.96 -1.30 16.38
CA SER A 203 10.32 -1.59 17.67
C SER A 203 9.57 -2.92 17.57
N GLY A 204 9.98 -3.93 18.34
CA GLY A 204 9.34 -5.25 18.33
C GLY A 204 7.83 -5.19 18.61
N ARG A 205 7.41 -4.36 19.58
CA ARG A 205 5.97 -4.16 19.88
C ARG A 205 5.22 -3.55 18.70
N TYR A 206 5.82 -2.60 18.00
CA TYR A 206 5.19 -1.98 16.84
C TYR A 206 5.23 -2.92 15.63
N ASP A 207 6.33 -3.67 15.44
CA ASP A 207 6.43 -4.68 14.40
C ASP A 207 5.36 -5.76 14.54
N GLU A 208 5.17 -6.30 15.75
CA GLU A 208 4.10 -7.28 16.01
C GLU A 208 2.73 -6.75 15.57
N LYS A 209 2.40 -5.51 15.93
CA LYS A 209 1.15 -4.87 15.49
C LYS A 209 1.10 -4.71 13.98
N ALA A 210 2.18 -4.24 13.35
CA ALA A 210 2.25 -4.07 11.91
C ALA A 210 2.07 -5.41 11.16
N GLN A 211 2.64 -6.51 11.65
CA GLN A 211 2.48 -7.83 11.05
C GLN A 211 1.05 -8.39 11.25
N ARG A 212 0.42 -8.14 12.39
CA ARG A 212 -1.01 -8.46 12.58
C ARG A 212 -1.90 -7.66 11.62
N MET A 213 -1.56 -6.39 11.35
CA MET A 213 -2.24 -5.57 10.35
C MET A 213 -2.07 -6.14 8.94
N ASN A 214 -0.85 -6.54 8.58
CA ASN A 214 -0.58 -7.21 7.30
C ASN A 214 -1.43 -8.47 7.12
N ALA A 215 -1.50 -9.33 8.14
CA ALA A 215 -2.32 -10.54 8.11
C ALA A 215 -3.81 -10.22 7.91
N PHE A 216 -4.31 -9.21 8.62
CA PHE A 216 -5.69 -8.73 8.50
C PHE A 216 -6.00 -8.23 7.09
N PHE A 217 -5.17 -7.36 6.52
CA PHE A 217 -5.36 -6.86 5.16
C PHE A 217 -5.19 -7.96 4.11
N ALA A 218 -4.17 -8.82 4.24
CA ALA A 218 -3.95 -9.93 3.31
C ALA A 218 -5.16 -10.89 3.26
N GLN A 219 -5.77 -11.18 4.40
CA GLN A 219 -6.98 -12.01 4.46
C GLN A 219 -8.15 -11.34 3.73
N ARG A 220 -8.36 -10.02 3.92
CA ARG A 220 -9.44 -9.28 3.26
C ARG A 220 -9.21 -9.17 1.76
N MET A 221 -8.01 -8.86 1.33
CA MET A 221 -7.65 -8.78 -0.08
C MET A 221 -7.83 -10.12 -0.80
N ARG A 222 -7.45 -11.23 -0.16
CA ARG A 222 -7.68 -12.57 -0.68
C ARG A 222 -9.17 -12.87 -0.90
N ARG A 223 -10.03 -12.51 0.06
CA ARG A 223 -11.51 -12.70 -0.07
C ARG A 223 -12.08 -11.89 -1.23
N GLN A 224 -11.51 -10.74 -1.52
CA GLN A 224 -11.95 -9.87 -2.59
C GLN A 224 -11.22 -10.11 -3.93
N GLY A 225 -10.31 -11.09 -4.00
CA GLY A 225 -9.51 -11.35 -5.20
C GLY A 225 -8.57 -10.22 -5.58
N VAL A 226 -8.12 -9.42 -4.60
CA VAL A 226 -7.15 -8.33 -4.76
C VAL A 226 -5.75 -8.84 -4.42
N ALA A 227 -4.75 -8.43 -5.20
CA ALA A 227 -3.37 -8.79 -4.94
C ALA A 227 -2.84 -8.02 -3.71
N PHE A 228 -2.43 -8.77 -2.69
CA PHE A 228 -1.67 -8.25 -1.57
C PHE A 228 -0.17 -8.39 -1.86
N ILE A 229 0.57 -7.29 -1.78
CA ILE A 229 2.01 -7.24 -1.99
C ILE A 229 2.69 -7.32 -0.62
N ASP A 230 3.21 -8.48 -0.30
CA ASP A 230 3.99 -8.67 0.93
C ASP A 230 5.36 -7.98 0.79
N THR A 231 5.67 -7.11 1.72
CA THR A 231 6.92 -6.36 1.78
C THR A 231 7.90 -6.90 2.84
N VAL A 232 7.46 -7.87 3.65
CA VAL A 232 8.25 -8.38 4.78
C VAL A 232 9.51 -9.08 4.27
N ALA A 233 9.36 -10.00 3.31
CA ALA A 233 10.48 -10.78 2.78
C ALA A 233 11.60 -9.92 2.19
N THR A 234 11.25 -8.77 1.59
CA THR A 234 12.21 -7.83 0.97
C THR A 234 12.81 -6.83 1.95
N THR A 235 12.28 -6.74 3.18
CA THR A 235 12.66 -5.71 4.17
C THR A 235 13.19 -6.25 5.49
N GLN A 236 13.50 -7.55 5.54
CA GLN A 236 14.05 -8.25 6.70
C GLN A 236 15.47 -8.75 6.46
N ASP A 237 16.19 -9.08 7.55
CA ASP A 237 17.47 -9.79 7.48
C ASP A 237 17.26 -11.31 7.22
N ALA A 238 18.37 -12.07 7.13
CA ALA A 238 18.33 -13.52 6.91
C ALA A 238 17.65 -14.28 8.07
N GLN A 239 17.50 -13.68 9.23
CA GLN A 239 16.83 -14.23 10.41
C GLN A 239 15.37 -13.75 10.53
N GLY A 240 14.83 -13.05 9.52
CA GLY A 240 13.46 -12.54 9.51
C GLY A 240 13.21 -11.32 10.38
N ARG A 241 14.26 -10.59 10.80
CA ARG A 241 14.19 -9.43 11.69
C ARG A 241 14.34 -8.12 10.93
N PHE A 242 14.01 -7.03 11.60
CA PHE A 242 14.30 -5.69 11.10
C PHE A 242 15.79 -5.52 10.79
N THR A 243 16.09 -4.89 9.67
CA THR A 243 17.45 -4.46 9.32
C THR A 243 17.48 -3.01 8.87
N GLN A 244 18.57 -2.29 9.21
CA GLN A 244 18.77 -0.91 8.78
C GLN A 244 19.20 -0.83 7.32
N ALA A 245 19.92 -1.84 6.83
CA ALA A 245 20.44 -1.90 5.47
C ALA A 245 19.80 -3.06 4.71
N LEU A 246 19.47 -2.82 3.45
CA LEU A 246 19.00 -3.83 2.51
C LEU A 246 20.01 -3.99 1.37
N ARG A 247 20.00 -5.14 0.73
CA ARG A 247 20.83 -5.38 -0.45
C ARG A 247 20.15 -4.76 -1.68
N ASN A 248 20.85 -3.85 -2.35
CA ASN A 248 20.38 -3.32 -3.62
C ASN A 248 20.33 -4.47 -4.65
N PRO A 249 19.19 -4.75 -5.28
CA PRO A 249 19.04 -5.88 -6.20
C PRO A 249 19.88 -5.73 -7.48
N GLU A 250 20.19 -4.51 -7.91
CA GLU A 250 20.96 -4.24 -9.13
C GLU A 250 22.46 -4.39 -8.91
N THR A 251 22.97 -3.90 -7.77
CA THR A 251 24.41 -3.84 -7.49
C THR A 251 24.89 -4.92 -6.52
N GLY A 252 23.97 -5.59 -5.83
CA GLY A 252 24.28 -6.55 -4.77
C GLY A 252 24.87 -5.90 -3.50
N ARG A 253 25.09 -4.58 -3.47
CA ARG A 253 25.71 -3.86 -2.34
C ARG A 253 24.67 -3.50 -1.26
N PRO A 254 25.06 -3.48 0.02
CA PRO A 254 24.19 -2.98 1.08
C PRO A 254 23.98 -1.47 0.93
N VAL A 255 22.75 -1.02 1.12
CA VAL A 255 22.37 0.39 1.14
C VAL A 255 21.55 0.67 2.39
N SER A 256 21.71 1.86 2.98
CA SER A 256 20.86 2.30 4.08
C SER A 256 19.43 2.43 3.57
N ALA A 257 18.53 1.61 4.12
CA ALA A 257 17.16 1.48 3.63
C ALA A 257 16.11 2.02 4.60
N ARG A 258 16.49 2.35 5.84
CA ARG A 258 15.57 2.80 6.89
C ARG A 258 15.98 4.15 7.43
N THR A 259 15.00 4.99 7.75
CA THR A 259 15.21 6.24 8.46
C THR A 259 15.55 6.00 9.94
N SER A 260 16.00 7.03 10.64
CA SER A 260 16.40 6.94 12.05
C SER A 260 15.25 6.59 12.99
N ASP A 261 14.00 6.80 12.60
CA ASP A 261 12.82 6.43 13.38
C ASP A 261 12.56 4.92 13.45
N GLY A 262 13.16 4.13 12.53
CA GLY A 262 12.96 2.69 12.43
C GLY A 262 11.58 2.26 11.91
N ILE A 263 10.83 3.20 11.35
CA ILE A 263 9.49 3.02 10.77
C ILE A 263 9.54 3.24 9.26
N HIS A 264 9.93 4.44 8.82
CA HIS A 264 9.95 4.79 7.42
C HIS A 264 11.20 4.25 6.69
N MET A 265 11.10 4.22 5.37
CA MET A 265 12.20 3.84 4.51
C MET A 265 12.92 5.10 4.00
N THR A 266 14.21 4.96 3.67
CA THR A 266 14.91 5.93 2.82
C THR A 266 14.39 5.81 1.38
N MET A 267 14.79 6.73 0.52
CA MET A 267 14.47 6.66 -0.92
C MET A 267 14.97 5.34 -1.56
N HIS A 268 16.19 4.89 -1.20
CA HIS A 268 16.71 3.59 -1.64
C HIS A 268 15.87 2.43 -1.09
N GLY A 269 15.46 2.52 0.17
CA GLY A 269 14.60 1.52 0.79
C GLY A 269 13.24 1.40 0.11
N TYR A 270 12.59 2.52 -0.21
CA TYR A 270 11.32 2.51 -0.96
C TYR A 270 11.48 1.93 -2.36
N LYS A 271 12.58 2.21 -3.08
CA LYS A 271 12.85 1.58 -4.39
C LYS A 271 12.95 0.06 -4.27
N ILE A 272 13.65 -0.45 -3.26
CA ILE A 272 13.75 -1.90 -3.02
C ILE A 272 12.38 -2.48 -2.66
N LEU A 273 11.65 -1.85 -1.74
CA LEU A 273 10.32 -2.29 -1.32
C LEU A 273 9.34 -2.36 -2.49
N ALA A 274 9.35 -1.36 -3.36
CA ALA A 274 8.40 -1.22 -4.45
C ALA A 274 8.78 -2.03 -5.72
N SER A 275 9.99 -2.59 -5.81
CA SER A 275 10.48 -3.25 -7.03
C SER A 275 9.57 -4.37 -7.52
N GLY A 276 9.11 -5.24 -6.62
CA GLY A 276 8.19 -6.31 -6.96
C GLY A 276 6.80 -5.82 -7.40
N LEU A 277 6.33 -4.71 -6.85
CA LEU A 277 5.08 -4.06 -7.25
C LEU A 277 5.21 -3.47 -8.65
N SER A 278 6.27 -2.72 -8.92
CA SER A 278 6.54 -2.13 -10.24
C SER A 278 6.60 -3.19 -11.34
N GLN A 279 7.26 -4.32 -11.06
CA GLN A 279 7.29 -5.45 -11.98
C GLN A 279 5.89 -6.06 -12.22
N ARG A 280 5.06 -6.17 -11.19
CA ARG A 280 3.67 -6.66 -11.34
C ARG A 280 2.82 -5.69 -12.15
N ILE A 281 2.96 -4.39 -11.96
CA ILE A 281 2.27 -3.37 -12.74
C ILE A 281 2.66 -3.49 -14.22
N ARG A 282 3.96 -3.54 -14.54
CA ARG A 282 4.44 -3.77 -15.91
C ARG A 282 3.87 -5.05 -16.53
N THR A 283 3.91 -6.14 -15.79
CA THR A 283 3.37 -7.43 -16.24
C THR A 283 1.88 -7.35 -16.58
N SER A 284 1.10 -6.65 -15.75
CA SER A 284 -0.34 -6.47 -15.97
C SER A 284 -0.62 -5.60 -17.18
N ILE A 285 0.12 -4.50 -17.35
CA ILE A 285 0.03 -3.62 -18.53
C ILE A 285 0.39 -4.40 -19.81
N ALA A 286 1.50 -5.14 -19.78
CA ALA A 286 1.92 -5.95 -20.93
C ALA A 286 0.90 -7.04 -21.25
N ALA A 287 0.27 -7.67 -20.26
CA ALA A 287 -0.80 -8.66 -20.46
C ALA A 287 -2.03 -8.01 -21.12
N ALA A 288 -2.46 -6.84 -20.65
CA ALA A 288 -3.59 -6.10 -21.22
C ALA A 288 -3.31 -5.72 -22.70
N ARG A 289 -2.11 -5.21 -23.00
CA ARG A 289 -1.69 -4.85 -24.37
C ARG A 289 -1.65 -6.06 -25.28
N ARG A 290 -1.16 -7.23 -24.82
CA ARG A 290 -1.19 -8.48 -25.61
C ARG A 290 -2.60 -8.95 -25.91
N GLN A 291 -3.52 -8.88 -24.95
CA GLN A 291 -4.94 -9.23 -25.14
C GLN A 291 -5.60 -8.29 -26.16
N ALA A 292 -5.33 -7.00 -26.08
CA ALA A 292 -5.85 -6.01 -27.02
C ALA A 292 -5.36 -6.20 -28.47
N GLY A 293 -4.16 -6.75 -28.65
CA GLY A 293 -3.55 -7.02 -29.97
C GLY A 293 -3.98 -8.34 -30.63
N ARG A 294 -4.81 -9.19 -29.96
CA ARG A 294 -5.33 -10.43 -30.54
C ARG A 294 -6.67 -10.20 -31.25
N PRO A 295 -6.75 -10.27 -32.61
CA PRO A 295 -7.96 -9.97 -33.35
C PRO A 295 -9.08 -11.01 -33.18
N GLU A 296 -8.74 -12.25 -32.84
CA GLU A 296 -9.66 -13.40 -32.93
C GLU A 296 -10.70 -13.46 -31.81
N GLU A 297 -10.44 -12.88 -30.64
CA GLU A 297 -11.39 -12.90 -29.52
C GLU A 297 -12.47 -11.82 -29.60
N ARG A 298 -12.31 -10.78 -30.44
CA ARG A 298 -13.31 -9.72 -30.61
C ARG A 298 -14.53 -10.16 -31.41
N GLN A 299 -14.39 -11.14 -32.30
CA GLN A 299 -15.51 -11.64 -33.11
C GLN A 299 -16.43 -12.60 -32.34
N ALA A 300 -15.93 -13.31 -31.35
CA ALA A 300 -16.73 -14.23 -30.55
C ALA A 300 -17.63 -13.52 -29.52
N ALA A 301 -17.37 -12.27 -29.17
CA ALA A 301 -18.14 -11.49 -28.20
C ALA A 301 -19.25 -10.63 -28.82
N SER A 302 -19.35 -10.53 -30.15
CA SER A 302 -20.46 -9.84 -30.81
C SER A 302 -21.68 -10.78 -30.88
N PRO A 303 -22.81 -10.43 -30.24
CA PRO A 303 -24.05 -11.23 -30.42
C PRO A 303 -24.42 -11.19 -31.90
N ARG A 304 -24.50 -12.37 -32.54
CA ARG A 304 -25.08 -12.53 -33.88
C ARG A 304 -26.46 -11.89 -33.87
N ALA A 305 -26.60 -10.75 -34.53
CA ALA A 305 -27.90 -10.19 -34.86
C ALA A 305 -28.67 -11.25 -35.62
N GLY A 306 -29.73 -11.79 -35.00
CA GLY A 306 -30.57 -12.82 -35.55
C GLY A 306 -31.11 -12.36 -36.89
N ALA A 307 -30.82 -13.13 -37.90
CA ALA A 307 -31.51 -13.06 -39.19
C ALA A 307 -33.00 -13.44 -38.95
N VAL A 308 -33.86 -12.44 -38.92
CA VAL A 308 -35.30 -12.65 -39.05
C VAL A 308 -35.55 -13.02 -40.51
N GLY A 309 -35.70 -14.32 -40.75
CA GLY A 309 -36.15 -14.85 -42.03
C GLY A 309 -37.59 -14.50 -42.24
N SER A 310 -37.87 -13.66 -43.21
CA SER A 310 -39.19 -13.50 -43.83
C SER A 310 -39.48 -14.74 -44.63
N ARG A 311 -40.54 -15.46 -44.24
CA ARG A 311 -41.24 -16.36 -45.15
C ARG A 311 -42.74 -15.99 -45.17
N GLY A 312 -43.17 -15.64 -46.39
CA GLY A 312 -44.40 -15.88 -47.07
C GLY A 312 -45.68 -15.34 -46.50
#